data_1cd403a54d2c4da486631da22fbc623c
#
_entry.id   1cd403a54d2c4da486631da22fbc623c
#
_cell.length_a   1.000
_cell.length_b   1.000
_cell.length_c   1.000
_cell.angle_alpha   90.00
_cell.angle_beta   90.00
_cell.angle_gamma   90.00
#
_symmetry.space_group_name_H-M   'P 1'
#
loop_
_entity.id
_entity.type
_entity.pdbx_description
1 polymer ?
#
loop_
_entity_poly.entity_id
_entity_poly.type
_entity_poly.pdbx_seq_one_letter_code
_entity_poly.pdbx_strand_id
1 'polypeptide(L)'
;MSSSLFSPIKIRSTEFRNRVWVSPMCQYSADNGVVGDWHKVHLGSFATGGVGLIMVEATGVEPEGRISVGCTGLWSEEQAQAFKPIIKFVHDQGAKIGIQLAHAGRKGSTMLPWDDHEIAAQNEGGWTTISASAISYKDFPVPKQMSVEEIQTLANKFVEASTRAVKAGFDVIELHAAHGYLFHQFLSPITNQRQDAYGGSFENRIRFLVETSELVRVAIGSEIPLFVRISATDWVEGGWDTEQSIRLCKILKEVGVDLIDVSSGGLVHDAKIVTGPGYQVGFATEIKNGSKIMTSAVGQINDPAQAEDIIKNKKIDAVMIGRQMLRNPRWAIGAAEELGEKISWSVQLERARKLGARKSPQ
;
A
#
# COMPACT_ATOMS: atom_id res chain seq x y z
N MET A 1 29.35 -13.52 0.54
CA MET A 1 28.20 -13.62 1.49
C MET A 1 26.94 -13.49 0.68
N SER A 2 25.91 -14.27 0.97
CA SER A 2 24.60 -14.16 0.32
C SER A 2 23.97 -12.82 0.63
N SER A 3 23.29 -12.19 -0.33
CA SER A 3 22.60 -10.90 -0.17
C SER A 3 21.44 -11.02 0.80
N SER A 4 21.32 -10.07 1.70
CA SER A 4 20.19 -9.97 2.64
C SER A 4 18.90 -9.55 1.92
N LEU A 5 19.01 -8.73 0.87
CA LEU A 5 17.88 -8.26 0.06
C LEU A 5 17.18 -9.41 -0.66
N PHE A 6 17.94 -10.41 -1.12
CA PHE A 6 17.40 -11.58 -1.81
C PHE A 6 17.16 -12.79 -0.90
N SER A 7 17.34 -12.65 0.41
CA SER A 7 16.94 -13.68 1.37
C SER A 7 15.41 -13.74 1.50
N PRO A 8 14.82 -14.95 1.65
CA PRO A 8 13.38 -15.07 1.86
C PRO A 8 12.96 -14.46 3.20
N ILE A 9 11.69 -14.10 3.29
CA ILE A 9 11.04 -13.69 4.53
C ILE A 9 9.68 -14.35 4.64
N LYS A 10 9.35 -14.86 5.83
CA LYS A 10 8.06 -15.47 6.11
C LYS A 10 7.27 -14.58 7.07
N ILE A 11 6.03 -14.25 6.70
CA ILE A 11 5.08 -13.53 7.55
C ILE A 11 3.82 -14.41 7.61
N ARG A 12 3.46 -14.86 8.79
CA ARG A 12 2.43 -15.89 9.01
C ARG A 12 2.66 -17.12 8.12
N SER A 13 1.68 -17.54 7.31
CA SER A 13 1.85 -18.67 6.39
C SER A 13 2.49 -18.29 5.06
N THR A 14 2.59 -17.02 4.74
CA THR A 14 3.09 -16.53 3.45
C THR A 14 4.60 -16.36 3.46
N GLU A 15 5.28 -17.02 2.52
CA GLU A 15 6.71 -16.88 2.29
C GLU A 15 6.96 -16.06 1.02
N PHE A 16 7.75 -15.01 1.16
CA PHE A 16 8.20 -14.14 0.07
C PHE A 16 9.61 -14.54 -0.31
N ARG A 17 9.85 -14.80 -1.62
CA ARG A 17 11.16 -15.27 -2.13
C ARG A 17 12.32 -14.29 -1.92
N ASN A 18 12.02 -13.01 -1.73
CA ASN A 18 13.00 -11.96 -1.41
C ASN A 18 12.29 -10.75 -0.77
N ARG A 19 13.07 -9.72 -0.43
CA ARG A 19 12.61 -8.50 0.24
C ARG A 19 12.47 -7.30 -0.69
N VAL A 20 12.46 -7.54 -2.00
CA VAL A 20 12.20 -6.54 -3.04
C VAL A 20 10.73 -6.59 -3.39
N TRP A 21 9.98 -5.59 -2.97
CA TRP A 21 8.54 -5.50 -3.11
C TRP A 21 8.12 -4.30 -3.96
N VAL A 22 7.08 -4.46 -4.75
CA VAL A 22 6.50 -3.36 -5.55
C VAL A 22 5.51 -2.59 -4.71
N SER A 23 5.76 -1.28 -4.56
CA SER A 23 4.84 -0.36 -3.86
C SER A 23 3.53 -0.21 -4.63
N PRO A 24 2.37 -0.06 -3.95
CA PRO A 24 1.10 0.20 -4.64
C PRO A 24 1.16 1.55 -5.38
N MET A 25 0.76 1.55 -6.65
CA MET A 25 0.81 2.71 -7.53
C MET A 25 -0.42 2.74 -8.43
N CYS A 26 -1.29 3.74 -8.24
CA CYS A 26 -2.52 3.88 -9.00
C CYS A 26 -2.25 3.99 -10.51
N GLN A 27 -3.04 3.26 -11.30
CA GLN A 27 -2.93 3.17 -12.75
C GLN A 27 -4.09 3.90 -13.45
N TYR A 28 -5.16 4.20 -12.72
CA TYR A 28 -6.32 4.94 -13.23
C TYR A 28 -6.90 4.35 -14.52
N SER A 29 -6.89 3.02 -14.65
CA SER A 29 -7.22 2.29 -15.90
C SER A 29 -8.29 1.24 -15.69
N ALA A 30 -9.04 1.29 -14.57
CA ALA A 30 -10.16 0.43 -14.31
C ALA A 30 -11.46 1.02 -14.88
N ASP A 31 -12.36 0.16 -15.33
CA ASP A 31 -13.72 0.53 -15.71
C ASP A 31 -14.67 0.11 -14.58
N ASN A 32 -15.36 1.08 -13.96
CA ASN A 32 -16.22 0.84 -12.78
C ASN A 32 -15.55 -0.03 -11.70
N GLY A 33 -14.26 0.20 -11.46
CA GLY A 33 -13.47 -0.57 -10.51
C GLY A 33 -12.99 -1.93 -11.01
N VAL A 34 -13.40 -2.38 -12.19
CA VAL A 34 -13.02 -3.66 -12.78
C VAL A 34 -11.67 -3.53 -13.48
N VAL A 35 -10.72 -4.39 -13.12
CA VAL A 35 -9.39 -4.46 -13.74
C VAL A 35 -9.46 -5.10 -15.11
N GLY A 36 -8.60 -4.65 -16.03
CA GLY A 36 -8.54 -5.13 -17.40
C GLY A 36 -7.13 -5.52 -17.86
N ASP A 37 -6.92 -5.53 -19.16
CA ASP A 37 -5.64 -5.94 -19.78
C ASP A 37 -4.46 -5.07 -19.34
N TRP A 38 -4.66 -3.77 -19.12
CA TRP A 38 -3.60 -2.91 -18.58
C TRP A 38 -3.04 -3.46 -17.28
N HIS A 39 -3.92 -3.79 -16.33
CA HIS A 39 -3.51 -4.31 -15.02
C HIS A 39 -2.80 -5.66 -15.13
N LYS A 40 -3.27 -6.53 -16.03
CA LYS A 40 -2.64 -7.83 -16.29
C LYS A 40 -1.22 -7.67 -16.83
N VAL A 41 -1.00 -6.79 -17.80
CA VAL A 41 0.31 -6.50 -18.37
C VAL A 41 1.21 -5.82 -17.35
N HIS A 42 0.69 -4.80 -16.66
CA HIS A 42 1.42 -4.02 -15.66
C HIS A 42 1.92 -4.88 -14.50
N LEU A 43 1.01 -5.56 -13.79
CA LEU A 43 1.36 -6.41 -12.66
C LEU A 43 2.15 -7.65 -13.09
N GLY A 44 1.83 -8.23 -14.26
CA GLY A 44 2.57 -9.34 -14.85
C GLY A 44 4.01 -9.00 -15.20
N SER A 45 4.30 -7.75 -15.60
CA SER A 45 5.66 -7.30 -15.89
C SER A 45 6.56 -7.34 -14.65
N PHE A 46 6.05 -6.97 -13.50
CA PHE A 46 6.77 -7.07 -12.22
C PHE A 46 6.99 -8.52 -11.79
N ALA A 47 5.98 -9.38 -11.97
CA ALA A 47 6.07 -10.79 -11.61
C ALA A 47 7.22 -11.47 -12.36
N THR A 48 7.34 -11.24 -13.69
CA THR A 48 8.47 -11.72 -14.51
C THR A 48 9.78 -11.02 -14.18
N GLY A 49 9.73 -9.91 -13.46
CA GLY A 49 10.89 -9.12 -13.02
C GLY A 49 11.62 -9.64 -11.79
N GLY A 50 11.12 -10.69 -11.13
CA GLY A 50 11.83 -11.35 -10.02
C GLY A 50 11.54 -10.82 -8.62
N VAL A 51 10.54 -9.94 -8.44
CA VAL A 51 10.15 -9.37 -7.13
C VAL A 51 9.51 -10.40 -6.20
N GLY A 52 9.57 -10.18 -4.88
CA GLY A 52 8.95 -11.05 -3.86
C GLY A 52 7.46 -10.80 -3.68
N LEU A 53 7.05 -9.52 -3.69
CA LEU A 53 5.66 -9.11 -3.53
C LEU A 53 5.31 -8.00 -4.53
N ILE A 54 4.10 -8.06 -5.07
CA ILE A 54 3.49 -7.00 -5.85
C ILE A 54 2.27 -6.50 -5.06
N MET A 55 2.29 -5.24 -4.61
CA MET A 55 1.12 -4.64 -4.00
C MET A 55 0.29 -3.95 -5.09
N VAL A 56 -0.95 -4.38 -5.25
CA VAL A 56 -1.93 -3.74 -6.15
C VAL A 56 -2.24 -2.35 -5.61
N GLU A 57 -2.49 -1.43 -6.51
CA GLU A 57 -2.84 -0.03 -6.25
C GLU A 57 -3.98 0.15 -5.24
N ALA A 58 -4.14 1.37 -4.73
CA ALA A 58 -5.25 1.76 -3.87
C ALA A 58 -6.58 1.38 -4.51
N THR A 59 -7.28 0.43 -3.88
CA THR A 59 -8.49 -0.21 -4.38
C THR A 59 -9.67 0.17 -3.48
N GLY A 60 -10.68 0.83 -4.05
CA GLY A 60 -11.84 1.30 -3.31
C GLY A 60 -12.67 0.15 -2.72
N VAL A 61 -13.06 0.27 -1.45
CA VAL A 61 -13.95 -0.68 -0.77
C VAL A 61 -15.44 -0.41 -1.04
N GLU A 62 -15.71 0.72 -1.65
CA GLU A 62 -17.00 1.17 -2.20
C GLU A 62 -16.75 2.10 -3.38
N PRO A 63 -17.78 2.40 -4.23
CA PRO A 63 -17.59 3.29 -5.39
C PRO A 63 -17.03 4.67 -5.00
N GLU A 64 -17.55 5.27 -3.94
CA GLU A 64 -17.14 6.58 -3.43
C GLU A 64 -15.80 6.54 -2.69
N GLY A 65 -15.25 5.35 -2.42
CA GLY A 65 -13.93 5.15 -1.83
C GLY A 65 -12.76 5.34 -2.80
N ARG A 66 -13.02 5.42 -4.09
CA ARG A 66 -11.99 5.64 -5.13
C ARG A 66 -11.35 7.01 -5.03
N ILE A 67 -10.10 7.13 -5.46
CA ILE A 67 -9.45 8.43 -5.64
C ILE A 67 -10.02 9.11 -6.89
N SER A 68 -10.02 8.38 -8.00
CA SER A 68 -10.44 8.81 -9.33
C SER A 68 -11.48 7.86 -9.90
N VAL A 69 -12.23 8.34 -10.88
CA VAL A 69 -13.20 7.54 -11.64
C VAL A 69 -12.58 6.28 -12.26
N GLY A 70 -11.28 6.29 -12.58
CA GLY A 70 -10.53 5.17 -13.15
C GLY A 70 -9.82 4.26 -12.14
N CYS A 71 -10.02 4.43 -10.82
CA CYS A 71 -9.39 3.55 -9.82
C CYS A 71 -10.06 2.17 -9.76
N THR A 72 -9.28 1.18 -9.34
CA THR A 72 -9.76 -0.18 -9.05
C THR A 72 -10.70 -0.21 -7.85
N GLY A 73 -11.57 -1.21 -7.81
CA GLY A 73 -12.52 -1.46 -6.73
C GLY A 73 -12.57 -2.92 -6.32
N LEU A 74 -13.07 -3.16 -5.09
CA LEU A 74 -13.33 -4.52 -4.58
C LEU A 74 -14.61 -4.59 -3.74
N TRP A 75 -15.64 -3.84 -4.15
CA TRP A 75 -16.95 -3.84 -3.51
C TRP A 75 -17.92 -4.86 -4.11
N SER A 76 -17.56 -5.52 -5.22
CA SER A 76 -18.39 -6.52 -5.90
C SER A 76 -17.63 -7.82 -6.19
N GLU A 77 -18.39 -8.90 -6.42
CA GLU A 77 -17.83 -10.18 -6.84
C GLU A 77 -17.25 -10.12 -8.25
N GLU A 78 -17.83 -9.33 -9.16
CA GLU A 78 -17.32 -9.13 -10.52
C GLU A 78 -15.87 -8.62 -10.50
N GLN A 79 -15.59 -7.62 -9.67
CA GLN A 79 -14.26 -7.07 -9.50
C GLN A 79 -13.28 -8.11 -8.94
N ALA A 80 -13.72 -8.91 -7.97
CA ALA A 80 -12.92 -9.99 -7.42
C ALA A 80 -12.58 -11.08 -8.47
N GLN A 81 -13.55 -11.45 -9.32
CA GLN A 81 -13.33 -12.41 -10.40
C GLN A 81 -12.35 -11.88 -11.45
N ALA A 82 -12.40 -10.59 -11.79
CA ALA A 82 -11.49 -9.97 -12.74
C ALA A 82 -10.01 -10.03 -12.29
N PHE A 83 -9.74 -10.02 -11.00
CA PHE A 83 -8.38 -10.18 -10.47
C PHE A 83 -7.82 -11.60 -10.58
N LYS A 84 -8.65 -12.65 -10.57
CA LYS A 84 -8.18 -14.04 -10.52
C LYS A 84 -7.17 -14.43 -11.60
N PRO A 85 -7.36 -14.09 -12.90
CA PRO A 85 -6.37 -14.39 -13.92
C PRO A 85 -5.02 -13.70 -13.69
N ILE A 86 -5.05 -12.48 -13.12
CA ILE A 86 -3.84 -11.71 -12.77
C ILE A 86 -3.10 -12.37 -11.62
N ILE A 87 -3.82 -12.70 -10.55
CA ILE A 87 -3.29 -13.40 -9.36
C ILE A 87 -2.63 -14.71 -9.78
N LYS A 88 -3.35 -15.52 -10.58
CA LYS A 88 -2.81 -16.78 -11.09
C LYS A 88 -1.50 -16.57 -11.84
N PHE A 89 -1.45 -15.60 -12.76
CA PHE A 89 -0.24 -15.31 -13.52
C PHE A 89 0.92 -14.91 -12.62
N VAL A 90 0.68 -14.06 -11.61
CA VAL A 90 1.71 -13.63 -10.65
C VAL A 90 2.25 -14.82 -9.85
N HIS A 91 1.38 -15.71 -9.37
CA HIS A 91 1.76 -16.93 -8.68
C HIS A 91 2.56 -17.88 -9.57
N ASP A 92 2.15 -18.07 -10.83
CA ASP A 92 2.87 -18.90 -11.80
C ASP A 92 4.30 -18.40 -12.05
N GLN A 93 4.58 -17.10 -11.82
CA GLN A 93 5.93 -16.52 -11.88
C GLN A 93 6.67 -16.57 -10.53
N GLY A 94 6.08 -17.16 -9.48
CA GLY A 94 6.69 -17.33 -8.16
C GLY A 94 6.74 -16.05 -7.31
N ALA A 95 5.99 -15.02 -7.66
CA ALA A 95 5.80 -13.83 -6.83
C ALA A 95 4.53 -13.94 -5.99
N LYS A 96 4.46 -13.19 -4.89
CA LYS A 96 3.25 -12.97 -4.10
C LYS A 96 2.54 -11.71 -4.55
N ILE A 97 1.24 -11.64 -4.33
CA ILE A 97 0.42 -10.49 -4.67
C ILE A 97 -0.44 -10.06 -3.48
N GLY A 98 -0.37 -8.79 -3.13
CA GLY A 98 -1.21 -8.15 -2.12
C GLY A 98 -2.13 -7.12 -2.74
N ILE A 99 -3.12 -6.68 -1.99
CA ILE A 99 -4.04 -5.62 -2.41
C ILE A 99 -4.13 -4.55 -1.33
N GLN A 100 -4.03 -3.28 -1.75
CA GLN A 100 -4.17 -2.13 -0.86
C GLN A 100 -5.63 -1.66 -0.87
N LEU A 101 -6.39 -1.97 0.19
CA LEU A 101 -7.76 -1.52 0.37
C LEU A 101 -7.79 -0.08 0.88
N ALA A 102 -8.60 0.76 0.25
CA ALA A 102 -8.55 2.19 0.43
C ALA A 102 -9.94 2.84 0.42
N HIS A 103 -9.99 4.01 1.04
CA HIS A 103 -11.04 5.01 0.85
C HIS A 103 -10.38 6.39 0.81
N ALA A 104 -10.56 7.10 -0.30
CA ALA A 104 -9.87 8.38 -0.53
C ALA A 104 -10.35 9.52 0.38
N GLY A 105 -11.57 9.41 0.92
CA GLY A 105 -12.13 10.48 1.75
C GLY A 105 -12.22 11.79 0.96
N ARG A 106 -11.84 12.90 1.59
CA ARG A 106 -11.88 14.25 1.01
C ARG A 106 -10.99 14.47 -0.23
N LYS A 107 -10.14 13.48 -0.56
CA LYS A 107 -9.26 13.52 -1.74
C LYS A 107 -9.76 12.63 -2.87
N GLY A 108 -10.99 12.12 -2.77
CA GLY A 108 -11.66 11.36 -3.82
C GLY A 108 -12.41 12.24 -4.81
N SER A 109 -13.13 11.60 -5.72
CA SER A 109 -13.93 12.27 -6.76
C SER A 109 -13.07 13.09 -7.72
N THR A 110 -11.91 12.53 -8.13
CA THR A 110 -11.03 13.18 -9.11
C THR A 110 -11.19 12.56 -10.50
N MET A 111 -10.85 13.34 -11.51
CA MET A 111 -10.66 12.88 -12.88
C MET A 111 -9.35 12.08 -12.98
N LEU A 112 -9.05 11.60 -14.18
CA LEU A 112 -7.78 10.92 -14.44
C LEU A 112 -6.64 11.95 -14.44
N PRO A 113 -5.42 11.61 -13.99
CA PRO A 113 -4.32 12.57 -13.87
C PRO A 113 -3.85 13.20 -15.19
N TRP A 114 -4.32 12.73 -16.31
CA TRP A 114 -4.03 13.24 -17.65
C TRP A 114 -5.21 13.98 -18.29
N ASP A 115 -6.32 14.15 -17.55
CA ASP A 115 -7.44 14.98 -17.99
C ASP A 115 -7.17 16.47 -17.72
N ASP A 116 -7.93 17.37 -18.36
CA ASP A 116 -7.70 18.81 -18.32
C ASP A 116 -8.05 19.45 -16.96
N HIS A 117 -8.74 18.73 -16.07
CA HIS A 117 -9.13 19.22 -14.74
C HIS A 117 -9.08 18.11 -13.68
N GLU A 118 -8.87 18.51 -12.41
CA GLU A 118 -8.60 17.59 -11.31
C GLU A 118 -9.88 17.02 -10.68
N ILE A 119 -10.96 17.80 -10.58
CA ILE A 119 -12.18 17.43 -9.83
C ILE A 119 -13.24 16.93 -10.80
N ALA A 120 -13.75 15.72 -10.57
CA ALA A 120 -14.83 15.14 -11.35
C ALA A 120 -16.18 15.80 -11.02
N ALA A 121 -16.85 16.36 -12.03
CA ALA A 121 -18.21 16.84 -11.88
C ALA A 121 -19.21 15.65 -11.81
N GLN A 122 -20.41 15.90 -11.32
CA GLN A 122 -21.42 14.83 -11.15
C GLN A 122 -21.77 14.12 -12.48
N ASN A 123 -21.83 14.88 -13.57
CA ASN A 123 -22.08 14.33 -14.93
C ASN A 123 -20.85 13.62 -15.54
N GLU A 124 -19.68 13.67 -14.88
CA GLU A 124 -18.45 12.98 -15.25
C GLU A 124 -18.17 11.78 -14.33
N GLY A 125 -19.17 11.40 -13.52
CA GLY A 125 -19.07 10.29 -12.58
C GLY A 125 -18.51 10.67 -11.22
N GLY A 126 -18.41 11.97 -10.91
CA GLY A 126 -18.00 12.47 -9.59
C GLY A 126 -19.05 12.24 -8.51
N TRP A 127 -18.62 12.29 -7.25
CA TRP A 127 -19.47 12.04 -6.08
C TRP A 127 -19.17 13.01 -4.95
N THR A 128 -20.11 13.09 -3.98
CA THR A 128 -19.89 13.83 -2.73
C THR A 128 -18.92 13.06 -1.85
N THR A 129 -17.80 13.68 -1.51
CA THR A 129 -16.77 13.07 -0.66
C THR A 129 -17.15 13.11 0.82
N ILE A 130 -16.60 12.20 1.60
CA ILE A 130 -16.74 12.12 3.06
C ILE A 130 -15.40 12.29 3.76
N SER A 131 -15.38 12.69 5.03
CA SER A 131 -14.16 12.84 5.82
C SER A 131 -14.45 12.74 7.31
N ALA A 132 -13.37 12.75 8.13
CA ALA A 132 -13.47 12.88 9.58
C ALA A 132 -14.19 14.16 10.00
N SER A 133 -13.92 15.29 9.33
CA SER A 133 -14.58 16.58 9.53
C SER A 133 -14.78 17.28 8.19
N ALA A 134 -15.66 18.29 8.15
CA ALA A 134 -15.98 19.07 6.94
C ALA A 134 -14.86 20.08 6.60
N ILE A 135 -13.65 19.57 6.33
CA ILE A 135 -12.44 20.37 6.01
C ILE A 135 -11.95 19.97 4.63
N SER A 136 -11.95 20.91 3.69
CA SER A 136 -11.51 20.69 2.31
C SER A 136 -10.01 20.31 2.21
N TYR A 137 -9.65 19.70 1.09
CA TYR A 137 -8.28 19.56 0.66
C TYR A 137 -8.03 20.54 -0.50
N LYS A 138 -7.13 21.49 -0.34
CA LYS A 138 -6.96 22.59 -1.32
C LYS A 138 -8.32 23.25 -1.66
N ASP A 139 -8.55 23.38 -2.97
CA ASP A 139 -9.78 23.93 -3.57
C ASP A 139 -10.85 22.86 -3.85
N PHE A 140 -10.69 21.64 -3.29
CA PHE A 140 -11.67 20.57 -3.45
C PHE A 140 -12.97 20.92 -2.71
N PRO A 141 -14.12 20.41 -3.17
CA PRO A 141 -15.38 20.56 -2.46
C PRO A 141 -15.27 20.16 -1.00
N VAL A 142 -16.01 20.86 -0.13
CA VAL A 142 -16.08 20.52 1.29
C VAL A 142 -16.70 19.14 1.46
N PRO A 143 -15.99 18.19 2.09
CA PRO A 143 -16.52 16.84 2.28
C PRO A 143 -17.63 16.85 3.35
N LYS A 144 -18.55 15.91 3.27
CA LYS A 144 -19.48 15.63 4.36
C LYS A 144 -18.74 15.01 5.54
N GLN A 145 -18.92 15.52 6.75
CA GLN A 145 -18.44 14.85 7.95
C GLN A 145 -19.24 13.56 8.17
N MET A 146 -18.55 12.43 8.37
CA MET A 146 -19.17 11.14 8.64
C MET A 146 -19.89 11.11 9.99
N SER A 147 -21.05 10.47 10.05
CA SER A 147 -21.68 10.07 11.32
C SER A 147 -20.93 8.86 11.92
N VAL A 148 -21.19 8.56 13.20
CA VAL A 148 -20.64 7.35 13.85
C VAL A 148 -21.13 6.08 13.16
N GLU A 149 -22.38 6.04 12.73
CA GLU A 149 -22.97 4.91 12.01
C GLU A 149 -22.31 4.70 10.63
N GLU A 150 -22.00 5.78 9.91
CA GLU A 150 -21.27 5.71 8.64
C GLU A 150 -19.85 5.19 8.82
N ILE A 151 -19.16 5.57 9.91
CA ILE A 151 -17.84 5.04 10.25
C ILE A 151 -17.90 3.52 10.47
N GLN A 152 -18.86 3.04 11.26
CA GLN A 152 -19.05 1.61 11.53
C GLN A 152 -19.45 0.83 10.27
N THR A 153 -20.34 1.39 9.46
CA THR A 153 -20.73 0.80 8.17
C THR A 153 -19.52 0.66 7.23
N LEU A 154 -18.70 1.70 7.16
CA LEU A 154 -17.50 1.67 6.31
C LEU A 154 -16.45 0.67 6.81
N ALA A 155 -16.27 0.52 8.13
CA ALA A 155 -15.42 -0.53 8.68
C ALA A 155 -15.84 -1.92 8.19
N ASN A 156 -17.15 -2.20 8.14
CA ASN A 156 -17.66 -3.46 7.60
C ASN A 156 -17.41 -3.61 6.09
N LYS A 157 -17.43 -2.54 5.29
CA LYS A 157 -17.05 -2.59 3.87
C LYS A 157 -15.58 -2.98 3.67
N PHE A 158 -14.66 -2.53 4.53
CA PHE A 158 -13.27 -3.01 4.55
C PHE A 158 -13.20 -4.51 4.85
N VAL A 159 -13.99 -5.00 5.81
CA VAL A 159 -14.07 -6.44 6.13
C VAL A 159 -14.57 -7.25 4.94
N GLU A 160 -15.64 -6.81 4.28
CA GLU A 160 -16.19 -7.47 3.10
C GLU A 160 -15.19 -7.49 1.94
N ALA A 161 -14.52 -6.37 1.65
CA ALA A 161 -13.49 -6.27 0.62
C ALA A 161 -12.30 -7.19 0.94
N SER A 162 -11.86 -7.23 2.20
CA SER A 162 -10.79 -8.12 2.65
C SER A 162 -11.15 -9.60 2.46
N THR A 163 -12.38 -9.97 2.79
CA THR A 163 -12.89 -11.35 2.59
C THR A 163 -12.95 -11.72 1.11
N ARG A 164 -13.40 -10.78 0.25
CA ARG A 164 -13.39 -10.98 -1.22
C ARG A 164 -11.98 -11.14 -1.75
N ALA A 165 -11.01 -10.33 -1.25
CA ALA A 165 -9.61 -10.41 -1.65
C ALA A 165 -9.02 -11.79 -1.33
N VAL A 166 -9.21 -12.31 -0.10
CA VAL A 166 -8.74 -13.63 0.29
C VAL A 166 -9.37 -14.72 -0.59
N LYS A 167 -10.68 -14.66 -0.84
CA LYS A 167 -11.38 -15.60 -1.75
C LYS A 167 -10.91 -15.53 -3.19
N ALA A 168 -10.47 -14.35 -3.66
CA ALA A 168 -9.90 -14.19 -4.99
C ALA A 168 -8.49 -14.78 -5.10
N GLY A 169 -7.77 -14.96 -3.98
CA GLY A 169 -6.45 -15.58 -3.91
C GLY A 169 -5.31 -14.60 -3.61
N PHE A 170 -5.59 -13.40 -3.13
CA PHE A 170 -4.54 -12.48 -2.67
C PHE A 170 -3.81 -13.03 -1.45
N ASP A 171 -2.48 -12.91 -1.44
CA ASP A 171 -1.61 -13.39 -0.35
C ASP A 171 -1.49 -12.40 0.81
N VAL A 172 -1.77 -11.12 0.60
CA VAL A 172 -1.61 -10.03 1.59
C VAL A 172 -2.77 -9.05 1.46
N ILE A 173 -3.30 -8.62 2.61
CA ILE A 173 -4.23 -7.48 2.70
C ILE A 173 -3.48 -6.30 3.30
N GLU A 174 -3.57 -5.14 2.67
CA GLU A 174 -3.02 -3.89 3.21
C GLU A 174 -4.14 -2.85 3.35
N LEU A 175 -4.23 -2.21 4.52
CA LEU A 175 -5.12 -1.07 4.75
C LEU A 175 -4.36 0.23 4.48
N HIS A 176 -4.93 1.09 3.63
CA HIS A 176 -4.32 2.36 3.28
C HIS A 176 -4.66 3.46 4.30
N ALA A 177 -3.76 3.69 5.25
CA ALA A 177 -3.88 4.72 6.29
C ALA A 177 -2.87 5.85 6.14
N ALA A 178 -2.49 6.19 4.89
CA ALA A 178 -1.47 7.18 4.57
C ALA A 178 -1.98 8.25 3.59
N HIS A 179 -1.11 9.19 3.23
CA HIS A 179 -1.20 10.12 2.11
C HIS A 179 -2.41 11.07 2.15
N GLY A 180 -2.97 11.31 3.35
CA GLY A 180 -4.14 12.17 3.52
C GLY A 180 -5.45 11.55 3.04
N TYR A 181 -5.50 10.21 2.87
CA TYR A 181 -6.74 9.48 2.61
C TYR A 181 -7.51 9.22 3.90
N LEU A 182 -8.65 8.57 3.85
CA LEU A 182 -9.67 8.65 4.89
C LEU A 182 -9.14 8.26 6.29
N PHE A 183 -8.47 7.12 6.45
CA PHE A 183 -7.91 6.75 7.76
C PHE A 183 -6.92 7.82 8.26
N HIS A 184 -6.04 8.33 7.39
CA HIS A 184 -5.12 9.39 7.75
C HIS A 184 -5.84 10.68 8.16
N GLN A 185 -7.00 10.99 7.52
CA GLN A 185 -7.85 12.13 7.90
C GLN A 185 -8.41 11.99 9.33
N PHE A 186 -8.62 10.76 9.81
CA PHE A 186 -9.00 10.51 11.20
C PHE A 186 -7.80 10.60 12.16
N LEU A 187 -6.62 10.12 11.76
CA LEU A 187 -5.42 10.10 12.61
C LEU A 187 -4.94 11.51 12.96
N SER A 188 -4.87 12.39 11.98
CA SER A 188 -4.28 13.73 12.15
C SER A 188 -5.25 14.73 12.79
N PRO A 189 -4.81 15.47 13.83
CA PRO A 189 -5.61 16.53 14.44
C PRO A 189 -5.90 17.69 13.49
N ILE A 190 -5.12 17.87 12.41
CA ILE A 190 -5.37 18.93 11.41
C ILE A 190 -6.70 18.71 10.69
N THR A 191 -7.05 17.45 10.41
CA THR A 191 -8.24 17.09 9.64
C THR A 191 -9.35 16.47 10.47
N ASN A 192 -9.04 16.03 11.69
CA ASN A 192 -10.00 15.46 12.62
C ASN A 192 -10.27 16.43 13.75
N GLN A 193 -11.34 17.21 13.61
CA GLN A 193 -11.81 18.17 14.63
C GLN A 193 -13.14 17.72 15.27
N ARG A 194 -13.38 16.41 15.28
CA ARG A 194 -14.56 15.79 15.90
C ARG A 194 -14.52 15.93 17.42
N GLN A 195 -15.71 15.94 18.02
CA GLN A 195 -15.92 16.02 19.47
C GLN A 195 -16.56 14.74 20.04
N ASP A 196 -16.65 13.68 19.23
CA ASP A 196 -17.20 12.38 19.61
C ASP A 196 -16.10 11.33 19.86
N ALA A 197 -16.49 10.06 19.97
CA ALA A 197 -15.57 8.94 20.24
C ALA A 197 -14.50 8.71 19.16
N TYR A 198 -14.57 9.38 18.01
CA TYR A 198 -13.61 9.26 16.90
C TYR A 198 -12.74 10.51 16.70
N GLY A 199 -12.76 11.48 17.65
CA GLY A 199 -11.96 12.71 17.57
C GLY A 199 -11.46 13.22 18.91
N GLY A 200 -10.68 14.30 18.89
CA GLY A 200 -10.05 14.90 20.06
C GLY A 200 -8.79 14.15 20.51
N SER A 201 -8.87 13.24 21.48
CA SER A 201 -7.71 12.52 22.02
C SER A 201 -7.02 11.62 20.99
N PHE A 202 -5.77 11.27 21.24
CA PHE A 202 -5.05 10.32 20.40
C PHE A 202 -5.81 8.99 20.25
N GLU A 203 -6.33 8.45 21.35
CA GLU A 203 -7.06 7.18 21.40
C GLU A 203 -8.31 7.21 20.54
N ASN A 204 -9.02 8.34 20.53
CA ASN A 204 -10.21 8.52 19.70
C ASN A 204 -9.85 8.67 18.20
N ARG A 205 -8.80 9.43 17.88
CA ARG A 205 -8.40 9.62 16.48
C ARG A 205 -7.93 8.33 15.82
N ILE A 206 -7.26 7.44 16.55
CA ILE A 206 -6.80 6.15 16.02
C ILE A 206 -7.90 5.09 15.96
N ARG A 207 -9.01 5.28 16.67
CA ARG A 207 -10.06 4.29 16.91
C ARG A 207 -10.57 3.65 15.62
N PHE A 208 -10.91 4.44 14.62
CA PHE A 208 -11.45 3.92 13.36
C PHE A 208 -10.49 2.93 12.66
N LEU A 209 -9.21 3.26 12.59
CA LEU A 209 -8.20 2.37 11.99
C LEU A 209 -7.99 1.10 12.83
N VAL A 210 -7.92 1.24 14.15
CA VAL A 210 -7.68 0.11 15.07
C VAL A 210 -8.86 -0.86 15.03
N GLU A 211 -10.10 -0.38 15.20
CA GLU A 211 -11.31 -1.20 15.13
C GLU A 211 -11.45 -1.89 13.77
N THR A 212 -11.19 -1.18 12.66
CA THR A 212 -11.22 -1.78 11.32
C THR A 212 -10.14 -2.84 11.16
N SER A 213 -8.92 -2.62 11.67
CA SER A 213 -7.83 -3.59 11.60
C SER A 213 -8.16 -4.86 12.37
N GLU A 214 -8.75 -4.74 13.55
CA GLU A 214 -9.19 -5.86 14.38
C GLU A 214 -10.29 -6.68 13.67
N LEU A 215 -11.33 -6.01 13.15
CA LEU A 215 -12.40 -6.67 12.41
C LEU A 215 -11.88 -7.38 11.15
N VAL A 216 -10.99 -6.75 10.39
CA VAL A 216 -10.36 -7.35 9.22
C VAL A 216 -9.52 -8.57 9.64
N ARG A 217 -8.72 -8.47 10.70
CA ARG A 217 -7.94 -9.60 11.22
C ARG A 217 -8.81 -10.80 11.56
N VAL A 218 -9.93 -10.58 12.24
CA VAL A 218 -10.89 -11.63 12.56
C VAL A 218 -11.44 -12.28 11.28
N ALA A 219 -11.79 -11.47 10.28
CA ALA A 219 -12.42 -11.95 9.05
C ALA A 219 -11.46 -12.74 8.14
N ILE A 220 -10.18 -12.34 8.04
CA ILE A 220 -9.20 -13.01 7.18
C ILE A 220 -8.46 -14.15 7.87
N GLY A 221 -8.68 -14.34 9.18
CA GLY A 221 -8.09 -15.42 9.97
C GLY A 221 -6.61 -15.20 10.30
N SER A 222 -5.96 -16.26 10.81
CA SER A 222 -4.57 -16.19 11.31
C SER A 222 -3.50 -16.35 10.23
N GLU A 223 -3.84 -16.87 9.06
CA GLU A 223 -2.86 -17.29 8.05
C GLU A 223 -2.44 -16.16 7.10
N ILE A 224 -3.34 -15.24 6.79
CA ILE A 224 -3.11 -14.16 5.83
C ILE A 224 -2.41 -12.98 6.50
N PRO A 225 -1.27 -12.48 5.98
CA PRO A 225 -0.64 -11.27 6.46
C PRO A 225 -1.54 -10.04 6.30
N LEU A 226 -1.65 -9.26 7.38
CA LEU A 226 -2.32 -7.96 7.41
C LEU A 226 -1.28 -6.85 7.54
N PHE A 227 -1.19 -6.00 6.54
CA PHE A 227 -0.33 -4.82 6.52
C PHE A 227 -1.17 -3.57 6.73
N VAL A 228 -0.54 -2.52 7.23
CA VAL A 228 -1.12 -1.18 7.27
C VAL A 228 -0.09 -0.20 6.72
N ARG A 229 -0.49 0.58 5.72
CA ARG A 229 0.35 1.67 5.22
C ARG A 229 0.01 2.96 5.95
N ILE A 230 1.04 3.62 6.51
CA ILE A 230 0.89 4.90 7.21
C ILE A 230 1.77 5.99 6.62
N SER A 231 1.37 7.25 6.80
CA SER A 231 2.27 8.39 6.74
C SER A 231 2.85 8.64 8.13
N ALA A 232 4.15 8.43 8.30
CA ALA A 232 4.81 8.54 9.60
C ALA A 232 4.73 9.96 10.19
N THR A 233 4.61 10.97 9.34
CA THR A 233 4.50 12.40 9.72
C THR A 233 3.75 13.18 8.65
N ASP A 234 3.04 14.23 9.08
CA ASP A 234 2.41 15.22 8.19
C ASP A 234 3.40 16.25 7.64
N TRP A 235 4.62 16.32 8.17
CA TRP A 235 5.65 17.33 7.89
C TRP A 235 5.26 18.76 8.27
N VAL A 236 4.28 18.92 9.15
CA VAL A 236 3.81 20.22 9.67
C VAL A 236 3.62 20.15 11.17
N GLU A 237 3.88 21.28 11.84
CA GLU A 237 3.69 21.42 13.28
C GLU A 237 2.21 21.25 13.67
N GLY A 238 1.96 20.60 14.80
CA GLY A 238 0.61 20.33 15.28
C GLY A 238 -0.14 19.22 14.53
N GLY A 239 0.50 18.58 13.54
CA GLY A 239 -0.05 17.45 12.80
C GLY A 239 0.26 16.08 13.42
N TRP A 240 0.14 15.06 12.59
CA TRP A 240 0.57 13.70 12.92
C TRP A 240 2.11 13.60 12.82
N ASP A 241 2.74 12.89 13.75
CA ASP A 241 4.17 12.77 13.88
C ASP A 241 4.64 11.33 14.13
N THR A 242 5.97 11.13 14.14
CA THR A 242 6.59 9.81 14.31
C THR A 242 6.33 9.21 15.69
N GLU A 243 6.20 10.02 16.75
CA GLU A 243 5.89 9.52 18.10
C GLU A 243 4.47 8.93 18.15
N GLN A 244 3.49 9.64 17.61
CA GLN A 244 2.13 9.14 17.46
C GLN A 244 2.09 7.89 16.58
N SER A 245 2.90 7.83 15.50
CA SER A 245 3.03 6.64 14.64
C SER A 245 3.56 5.44 15.42
N ILE A 246 4.57 5.60 16.27
CA ILE A 246 5.11 4.53 17.12
C ILE A 246 4.04 4.04 18.11
N ARG A 247 3.30 4.94 18.74
CA ARG A 247 2.21 4.59 19.67
C ARG A 247 1.10 3.81 18.95
N LEU A 248 0.66 4.28 17.79
CA LEU A 248 -0.31 3.59 16.95
C LEU A 248 0.17 2.20 16.57
N CYS A 249 1.41 2.06 16.10
CA CYS A 249 1.96 0.79 15.63
C CYS A 249 2.09 -0.26 16.75
N LYS A 250 2.27 0.14 18.01
CA LYS A 250 2.19 -0.78 19.16
C LYS A 250 0.78 -1.38 19.27
N ILE A 251 -0.25 -0.54 19.18
CA ILE A 251 -1.65 -0.97 19.27
C ILE A 251 -2.04 -1.83 18.06
N LEU A 252 -1.66 -1.42 16.86
CA LEU A 252 -1.93 -2.21 15.64
C LEU A 252 -1.29 -3.61 15.70
N LYS A 253 -0.10 -3.74 16.27
CA LYS A 253 0.52 -5.05 16.51
C LYS A 253 -0.31 -5.92 17.43
N GLU A 254 -0.87 -5.38 18.50
CA GLU A 254 -1.71 -6.09 19.48
C GLU A 254 -3.01 -6.62 18.84
N VAL A 255 -3.61 -5.86 17.92
CA VAL A 255 -4.81 -6.28 17.19
C VAL A 255 -4.49 -7.15 15.95
N GLY A 256 -3.23 -7.54 15.77
CA GLY A 256 -2.83 -8.56 14.80
C GLY A 256 -2.38 -8.03 13.43
N VAL A 257 -1.99 -6.76 13.33
CA VAL A 257 -1.26 -6.25 12.15
C VAL A 257 0.17 -6.80 12.18
N ASP A 258 0.66 -7.27 11.04
CA ASP A 258 1.94 -7.97 10.94
C ASP A 258 3.09 -7.07 10.48
N LEU A 259 2.80 -6.08 9.62
CA LEU A 259 3.80 -5.19 9.07
C LEU A 259 3.22 -3.80 8.82
N ILE A 260 4.04 -2.78 9.04
CA ILE A 260 3.73 -1.38 8.68
C ILE A 260 4.53 -1.00 7.43
N ASP A 261 3.83 -0.63 6.36
CA ASP A 261 4.44 -0.01 5.18
C ASP A 261 4.56 1.50 5.39
N VAL A 262 5.78 1.98 5.57
CA VAL A 262 6.03 3.34 6.03
C VAL A 262 6.26 4.30 4.86
N SER A 263 5.39 5.28 4.77
CA SER A 263 5.49 6.46 3.90
C SER A 263 5.44 7.73 4.75
N SER A 264 5.20 8.90 4.14
CA SER A 264 5.04 10.17 4.85
C SER A 264 4.28 11.21 4.03
N GLY A 265 3.67 12.19 4.72
CA GLY A 265 3.00 13.33 4.11
C GLY A 265 1.71 13.01 3.36
N GLY A 266 1.29 13.95 2.51
CA GLY A 266 0.11 13.86 1.65
C GLY A 266 -1.20 14.33 2.29
N LEU A 267 -1.19 14.71 3.58
CA LEU A 267 -2.36 15.22 4.27
C LEU A 267 -2.66 16.68 3.92
N VAL A 268 -1.61 17.50 3.90
CA VAL A 268 -1.66 18.91 3.49
C VAL A 268 -0.88 19.11 2.20
N HIS A 269 -1.34 20.02 1.35
CA HIS A 269 -0.80 20.17 -0.01
C HIS A 269 0.51 20.95 -0.05
N ASP A 270 0.76 21.81 0.92
CA ASP A 270 1.89 22.74 1.01
C ASP A 270 2.97 22.32 2.01
N ALA A 271 2.89 21.07 2.51
CA ALA A 271 3.90 20.51 3.40
C ALA A 271 5.28 20.50 2.71
N LYS A 272 6.29 21.05 3.39
CA LYS A 272 7.68 21.08 2.89
C LYS A 272 8.36 19.76 3.17
N ILE A 273 8.24 18.82 2.24
CA ILE A 273 8.83 17.48 2.37
C ILE A 273 10.26 17.48 1.84
N VAL A 274 11.22 17.19 2.71
CA VAL A 274 12.62 17.00 2.31
C VAL A 274 12.79 15.59 1.76
N THR A 275 13.03 15.47 0.45
CA THR A 275 13.18 14.19 -0.23
C THR A 275 14.62 13.90 -0.60
N GLY A 276 14.99 12.62 -0.69
CA GLY A 276 16.30 12.13 -1.09
C GLY A 276 16.33 10.60 -1.06
N PRO A 277 17.43 9.96 -1.46
CA PRO A 277 17.55 8.50 -1.47
C PRO A 277 17.29 7.91 -0.08
N GLY A 278 16.21 7.13 0.05
CA GLY A 278 15.82 6.47 1.29
C GLY A 278 15.25 7.39 2.37
N TYR A 279 14.74 8.59 2.04
CA TYR A 279 14.32 9.61 3.01
C TYR A 279 13.26 9.15 4.04
N GLN A 280 12.53 8.08 3.77
CA GLN A 280 11.54 7.53 4.72
C GLN A 280 12.06 6.34 5.54
N VAL A 281 13.27 5.85 5.25
CA VAL A 281 13.88 4.71 5.97
C VAL A 281 14.12 5.03 7.45
N GLY A 282 14.47 6.28 7.77
CA GLY A 282 14.64 6.75 9.15
C GLY A 282 13.38 6.53 9.97
N PHE A 283 12.23 7.01 9.49
CA PHE A 283 10.93 6.84 10.14
C PHE A 283 10.57 5.35 10.32
N ALA A 284 10.77 4.53 9.29
CA ALA A 284 10.49 3.09 9.38
C ALA A 284 11.38 2.39 10.41
N THR A 285 12.65 2.81 10.52
CA THR A 285 13.58 2.30 11.52
C THR A 285 13.15 2.68 12.94
N GLU A 286 12.74 3.93 13.16
CA GLU A 286 12.26 4.41 14.46
C GLU A 286 10.98 3.68 14.88
N ILE A 287 10.01 3.54 13.97
CA ILE A 287 8.77 2.80 14.19
C ILE A 287 9.06 1.34 14.53
N LYS A 288 9.92 0.67 13.74
CA LYS A 288 10.34 -0.71 14.02
C LYS A 288 10.95 -0.86 15.41
N ASN A 289 11.87 0.02 15.75
CA ASN A 289 12.56 -0.02 17.03
C ASN A 289 11.64 0.30 18.21
N GLY A 290 10.73 1.25 18.05
CA GLY A 290 9.80 1.67 19.08
C GLY A 290 8.64 0.72 19.31
N SER A 291 8.06 0.15 18.25
CA SER A 291 6.87 -0.72 18.32
C SER A 291 7.19 -2.22 18.29
N LYS A 292 8.38 -2.61 17.81
CA LYS A 292 8.77 -4.02 17.59
C LYS A 292 7.85 -4.75 16.60
N ILE A 293 7.25 -4.02 15.66
CA ILE A 293 6.52 -4.57 14.52
C ILE A 293 7.44 -4.59 13.29
N MET A 294 7.21 -5.49 12.34
CA MET A 294 7.95 -5.46 11.08
C MET A 294 7.62 -4.19 10.29
N THR A 295 8.59 -3.69 9.54
CA THR A 295 8.39 -2.52 8.69
C THR A 295 8.93 -2.71 7.29
N SER A 296 8.26 -2.11 6.30
CA SER A 296 8.82 -1.79 5.01
C SER A 296 8.89 -0.28 4.83
N ALA A 297 9.66 0.17 3.85
CA ALA A 297 9.72 1.59 3.51
C ALA A 297 9.85 1.78 2.00
N VAL A 298 9.22 2.84 1.52
CA VAL A 298 9.38 3.39 0.17
C VAL A 298 10.12 4.73 0.27
N GLY A 299 10.67 5.25 -0.80
CA GLY A 299 11.23 6.61 -0.85
C GLY A 299 12.58 6.69 -1.54
N GLN A 300 12.58 6.73 -2.87
CA GLN A 300 13.79 6.82 -3.71
C GLN A 300 14.85 5.75 -3.40
N ILE A 301 14.43 4.54 -3.05
CA ILE A 301 15.31 3.37 -2.94
C ILE A 301 15.44 2.81 -4.35
N ASN A 302 16.41 3.33 -5.11
CA ASN A 302 16.58 3.02 -6.54
C ASN A 302 17.84 2.23 -6.83
N ASP A 303 18.82 2.31 -5.96
CA ASP A 303 20.13 1.70 -6.07
C ASP A 303 20.17 0.35 -5.35
N PRO A 304 20.67 -0.73 -6.00
CA PRO A 304 20.75 -2.06 -5.40
C PRO A 304 21.63 -2.15 -4.16
N ALA A 305 22.75 -1.44 -4.13
CA ALA A 305 23.66 -1.44 -2.98
C ALA A 305 23.03 -0.72 -1.80
N GLN A 306 22.30 0.38 -2.04
CA GLN A 306 21.51 1.06 -1.02
C GLN A 306 20.44 0.13 -0.44
N ALA A 307 19.68 -0.57 -1.29
CA ALA A 307 18.63 -1.49 -0.84
C ALA A 307 19.20 -2.64 0.00
N GLU A 308 20.33 -3.22 -0.44
CA GLU A 308 21.07 -4.25 0.32
C GLU A 308 21.53 -3.73 1.68
N ASP A 309 22.13 -2.53 1.75
CA ASP A 309 22.62 -1.93 3.00
C ASP A 309 21.47 -1.73 4.01
N ILE A 310 20.33 -1.25 3.54
CA ILE A 310 19.15 -1.04 4.38
C ILE A 310 18.69 -2.35 5.03
N ILE A 311 18.61 -3.44 4.28
CA ILE A 311 18.17 -4.74 4.79
C ILE A 311 19.26 -5.41 5.62
N LYS A 312 20.50 -5.42 5.16
CA LYS A 312 21.65 -6.01 5.84
C LYS A 312 21.86 -5.43 7.24
N ASN A 313 21.69 -4.11 7.39
CA ASN A 313 21.77 -3.43 8.67
C ASN A 313 20.48 -3.52 9.50
N LYS A 314 19.50 -4.32 9.07
CA LYS A 314 18.23 -4.56 9.78
C LYS A 314 17.43 -3.30 10.08
N LYS A 315 17.61 -2.24 9.29
CA LYS A 315 16.88 -0.98 9.45
C LYS A 315 15.38 -1.20 9.27
N ILE A 316 15.01 -1.98 8.25
CA ILE A 316 13.64 -2.42 7.96
C ILE A 316 13.66 -3.89 7.52
N ASP A 317 12.49 -4.49 7.25
CA ASP A 317 12.36 -5.90 6.91
C ASP A 317 12.22 -6.15 5.40
N ALA A 318 11.69 -5.18 4.63
CA ALA A 318 11.59 -5.23 3.19
C ALA A 318 11.65 -3.81 2.58
N VAL A 319 12.08 -3.68 1.33
CA VAL A 319 12.05 -2.41 0.59
C VAL A 319 10.85 -2.39 -0.36
N MET A 320 10.09 -1.29 -0.32
CA MET A 320 9.04 -0.99 -1.29
C MET A 320 9.61 -0.07 -2.38
N ILE A 321 9.51 -0.49 -3.63
CA ILE A 321 10.02 0.27 -4.77
C ILE A 321 8.85 0.73 -5.65
N GLY A 322 8.72 2.04 -5.83
CA GLY A 322 7.64 2.65 -6.61
C GLY A 322 8.10 3.00 -8.04
N ARG A 323 8.26 4.28 -8.34
CA ARG A 323 8.54 4.83 -9.68
C ARG A 323 9.71 4.18 -10.42
N GLN A 324 10.69 3.64 -9.70
CA GLN A 324 11.79 2.89 -10.33
C GLN A 324 11.28 1.59 -10.97
N MET A 325 10.29 0.92 -10.38
CA MET A 325 9.65 -0.25 -10.99
C MET A 325 8.82 0.12 -12.22
N LEU A 326 8.18 1.31 -12.24
CA LEU A 326 7.51 1.79 -13.47
C LEU A 326 8.48 1.99 -14.63
N ARG A 327 9.69 2.46 -14.36
CA ARG A 327 10.75 2.63 -15.38
C ARG A 327 11.39 1.30 -15.80
N ASN A 328 11.62 0.42 -14.83
CA ASN A 328 12.28 -0.86 -15.03
C ASN A 328 11.57 -1.96 -14.22
N PRO A 329 10.57 -2.63 -14.79
CA PRO A 329 9.86 -3.72 -14.11
C PRO A 329 10.77 -4.92 -13.76
N ARG A 330 11.94 -5.03 -14.40
CA ARG A 330 12.95 -6.07 -14.13
C ARG A 330 14.08 -5.60 -13.21
N TRP A 331 13.85 -4.56 -12.45
CA TRP A 331 14.86 -4.00 -11.53
C TRP A 331 15.42 -5.07 -10.58
N ALA A 332 14.59 -5.96 -10.02
CA ALA A 332 15.07 -6.99 -9.10
C ALA A 332 16.03 -7.99 -9.77
N ILE A 333 15.82 -8.31 -11.04
CA ILE A 333 16.75 -9.13 -11.80
C ILE A 333 18.11 -8.43 -11.94
N GLY A 334 18.10 -7.16 -12.36
CA GLY A 334 19.34 -6.36 -12.50
C GLY A 334 20.05 -6.20 -11.15
N ALA A 335 19.31 -5.93 -10.08
CA ALA A 335 19.87 -5.82 -8.73
C ALA A 335 20.52 -7.12 -8.25
N ALA A 336 19.89 -8.27 -8.52
CA ALA A 336 20.48 -9.56 -8.19
C ALA A 336 21.80 -9.80 -8.94
N GLU A 337 21.85 -9.48 -10.26
CA GLU A 337 23.08 -9.61 -11.05
C GLU A 337 24.19 -8.69 -10.52
N GLU A 338 23.86 -7.44 -10.16
CA GLU A 338 24.82 -6.46 -9.63
C GLU A 338 25.38 -6.90 -8.28
N LEU A 339 24.53 -7.46 -7.40
CA LEU A 339 24.92 -7.97 -6.10
C LEU A 339 25.51 -9.39 -6.13
N GLY A 340 25.65 -10.00 -7.34
CA GLY A 340 26.22 -11.33 -7.52
C GLY A 340 25.30 -12.47 -7.06
N GLU A 341 23.99 -12.20 -6.93
CA GLU A 341 23.01 -13.18 -6.47
C GLU A 341 22.35 -13.94 -7.62
N LYS A 342 21.98 -15.18 -7.35
CA LYS A 342 21.27 -16.05 -8.30
C LYS A 342 19.81 -16.14 -7.90
N ILE A 343 18.93 -15.51 -8.68
CA ILE A 343 17.47 -15.64 -8.51
C ILE A 343 16.84 -16.42 -9.66
N SER A 344 15.64 -16.95 -9.43
CA SER A 344 14.87 -17.61 -10.47
C SER A 344 14.34 -16.58 -11.48
N TRP A 345 14.45 -16.91 -12.76
CA TRP A 345 13.89 -16.15 -13.86
C TRP A 345 12.69 -16.89 -14.43
N SER A 346 11.79 -16.16 -15.09
CA SER A 346 10.79 -16.79 -15.96
C SER A 346 11.51 -17.52 -17.08
N VAL A 347 11.10 -18.76 -17.36
CA VAL A 347 11.81 -19.64 -18.33
C VAL A 347 11.95 -19.00 -19.72
N GLN A 348 11.01 -18.16 -20.12
CA GLN A 348 11.05 -17.42 -21.38
C GLN A 348 12.18 -16.39 -21.45
N LEU A 349 12.69 -15.94 -20.31
CA LEU A 349 13.73 -14.93 -20.17
C LEU A 349 15.12 -15.54 -19.89
N GLU A 350 15.23 -16.85 -19.65
CA GLU A 350 16.49 -17.53 -19.31
C GLU A 350 17.62 -17.30 -20.33
N ARG A 351 17.29 -17.13 -21.60
CA ARG A 351 18.30 -16.86 -22.66
C ARG A 351 18.93 -15.47 -22.52
N ALA A 352 18.31 -14.55 -21.78
CA ALA A 352 18.85 -13.20 -21.55
C ALA A 352 19.90 -13.15 -20.43
N ARG A 353 20.11 -14.25 -19.67
CA ARG A 353 21.16 -14.30 -18.65
C ARG A 353 22.56 -14.10 -19.29
N LYS A 354 23.41 -13.37 -18.58
CA LYS A 354 24.83 -13.18 -19.03
C LYS A 354 25.52 -14.52 -19.22
N LEU A 355 26.38 -14.60 -20.24
CA LEU A 355 27.22 -15.78 -20.50
C LEU A 355 28.09 -16.08 -19.27
N GLY A 356 27.99 -17.29 -18.73
CA GLY A 356 28.64 -17.71 -17.48
C GLY A 356 27.70 -17.85 -16.29
N ALA A 357 26.52 -17.21 -16.31
CA ALA A 357 25.46 -17.36 -15.31
C ALA A 357 24.37 -18.38 -15.74
N ARG A 358 24.41 -18.88 -16.98
CA ARG A 358 23.48 -19.88 -17.50
C ARG A 358 23.68 -21.22 -16.78
N LYS A 359 22.59 -21.86 -16.33
CA LYS A 359 22.67 -23.28 -15.99
C LYS A 359 23.04 -24.07 -17.24
N SER A 360 24.01 -24.96 -17.13
CA SER A 360 24.20 -25.97 -18.18
C SER A 360 22.90 -26.72 -18.39
N PRO A 361 22.49 -27.02 -19.64
CA PRO A 361 21.34 -27.88 -19.87
C PRO A 361 21.59 -29.23 -19.15
N GLN A 362 20.63 -29.64 -18.29
CA GLN A 362 20.58 -31.00 -17.77
C GLN A 362 20.07 -31.94 -18.84
#